data_c073290362c3b7b8181d6d0da85447d6
#
_entry.id   c073290362c3b7b8181d6d0da85447d6
#
_cell.length_a   1.000
_cell.length_b   1.000
_cell.length_c   1.000
_cell.angle_alpha   90.00
_cell.angle_beta   90.00
_cell.angle_gamma   90.00
#
_symmetry.space_group_name_H-M   'P 1'
#
loop_
_entity.id
_entity.type
_entity.pdbx_description
1 polymer ?
#
loop_
_entity_poly.entity_id
_entity_poly.type
_entity_poly.pdbx_seq_one_letter_code
_entity_poly.pdbx_strand_id
1 'polypeptide(L)'
;MKKMSDKRKRQEGRGTGTEKDYKPYIQAREVNSLGTCSNPIDWKTGRTVQLLSQGEDALWHILRWNDDIIDIREQYPLDLKRTFKIAGEYGIQHPGTNPMTTDFLVTMRNGQMIAYSLKPSKAVLEDKRTVEKLFMEKTYWVTQGVEFKLIFKTDINTILYNNIRLVVPYYKAEKVHDDASVIKHLIATKRIPIDMESAPLKVRLLKQEYEKEIALWRQRNSKLATF
;
A
#
# COMPACT_ATOMS: atom_id res chain seq x y z
N MET A 1 -17.96 -18.63 6.78
CA MET A 1 -17.36 -19.18 5.54
C MET A 1 -16.17 -20.08 5.89
N LYS A 2 -15.99 -21.23 5.21
CA LYS A 2 -14.84 -22.13 5.42
C LYS A 2 -13.58 -21.43 4.85
N LYS A 3 -12.55 -21.24 5.68
CA LYS A 3 -11.27 -20.63 5.21
C LYS A 3 -10.67 -21.50 4.09
N MET A 4 -10.24 -20.84 3.01
CA MET A 4 -9.57 -21.51 1.89
C MET A 4 -8.24 -22.11 2.35
N SER A 5 -7.95 -23.37 1.96
CA SER A 5 -6.70 -24.03 2.33
C SER A 5 -5.49 -23.41 1.60
N ASP A 6 -4.29 -23.51 2.21
CA ASP A 6 -3.02 -23.06 1.59
C ASP A 6 -2.81 -23.71 0.22
N LYS A 7 -3.05 -25.04 0.11
CA LYS A 7 -2.92 -25.77 -1.15
C LYS A 7 -3.74 -25.11 -2.28
N ARG A 8 -5.01 -24.76 -2.02
CA ARG A 8 -5.87 -24.11 -3.01
C ARG A 8 -5.40 -22.70 -3.36
N LYS A 9 -4.94 -21.91 -2.37
CA LYS A 9 -4.38 -20.57 -2.60
C LYS A 9 -3.17 -20.63 -3.54
N ARG A 10 -2.26 -21.58 -3.31
CA ARG A 10 -1.08 -21.79 -4.17
C ARG A 10 -1.47 -22.22 -5.59
N GLN A 11 -2.46 -23.10 -5.74
CA GLN A 11 -3.00 -23.48 -7.05
C GLN A 11 -3.58 -22.30 -7.83
N GLU A 12 -4.15 -21.31 -7.12
CA GLU A 12 -4.62 -20.06 -7.72
C GLU A 12 -3.46 -19.05 -8.01
N GLY A 13 -2.21 -19.42 -7.71
CA GLY A 13 -1.04 -18.55 -7.86
C GLY A 13 -0.98 -17.40 -6.86
N ARG A 14 -1.62 -17.53 -5.69
CA ARG A 14 -1.59 -16.47 -4.67
C ARG A 14 -0.23 -16.37 -3.99
N GLY A 15 0.18 -15.15 -3.71
CA GLY A 15 1.50 -14.81 -3.19
C GLY A 15 2.59 -14.85 -4.25
N THR A 16 2.22 -14.88 -5.55
CA THR A 16 3.17 -14.89 -6.67
C THR A 16 2.90 -13.75 -7.65
N GLY A 17 3.85 -13.52 -8.55
CA GLY A 17 3.84 -12.41 -9.49
C GLY A 17 4.46 -11.14 -8.92
N THR A 18 4.50 -10.10 -9.75
CA THR A 18 5.01 -8.77 -9.42
C THR A 18 4.14 -7.73 -10.10
N GLU A 19 4.15 -6.50 -9.60
CA GLU A 19 3.44 -5.35 -10.19
C GLU A 19 1.96 -5.66 -10.51
N LYS A 20 1.55 -5.54 -11.79
CA LYS A 20 0.17 -5.79 -12.24
C LYS A 20 -0.27 -7.25 -12.11
N ASP A 21 0.68 -8.19 -12.15
CA ASP A 21 0.41 -9.63 -12.16
C ASP A 21 0.47 -10.25 -10.75
N TYR A 22 0.79 -9.45 -9.73
CA TYR A 22 0.81 -9.93 -8.35
C TYR A 22 -0.58 -10.31 -7.85
N LYS A 23 -0.68 -11.48 -7.20
CA LYS A 23 -1.90 -11.99 -6.58
C LYS A 23 -1.71 -12.12 -5.06
N PRO A 24 -2.38 -11.30 -4.22
CA PRO A 24 -2.20 -11.35 -2.78
C PRO A 24 -2.64 -12.70 -2.20
N TYR A 25 -1.92 -13.15 -1.16
CA TYR A 25 -2.20 -14.44 -0.52
C TYR A 25 -3.52 -14.43 0.26
N ILE A 26 -3.82 -13.31 0.93
CA ILE A 26 -5.11 -13.09 1.63
C ILE A 26 -5.89 -12.04 0.84
N GLN A 27 -7.19 -12.29 0.64
CA GLN A 27 -8.10 -11.36 -0.01
C GLN A 27 -9.11 -10.82 1.01
N ALA A 28 -9.55 -9.57 0.82
CA ALA A 28 -10.48 -8.88 1.72
C ALA A 28 -11.75 -9.69 2.03
N ARG A 29 -12.29 -10.40 1.05
CA ARG A 29 -13.49 -11.27 1.21
C ARG A 29 -13.28 -12.49 2.12
N GLU A 30 -12.03 -12.82 2.48
CA GLU A 30 -11.71 -13.98 3.31
C GLU A 30 -11.55 -13.64 4.79
N VAL A 31 -11.56 -12.35 5.11
CA VAL A 31 -11.31 -11.85 6.47
C VAL A 31 -12.59 -11.28 7.05
N ASN A 32 -13.05 -11.89 8.14
CA ASN A 32 -14.09 -11.31 8.99
C ASN A 32 -13.44 -10.28 9.92
N SER A 33 -12.91 -9.18 9.37
CA SER A 33 -12.36 -8.12 10.19
C SER A 33 -13.46 -7.18 10.66
N LEU A 34 -13.39 -6.76 11.92
CA LEU A 34 -14.19 -5.64 12.45
C LEU A 34 -13.77 -4.29 11.78
N GLY A 35 -12.69 -4.31 10.98
CA GLY A 35 -12.19 -3.15 10.25
C GLY A 35 -12.76 -3.07 8.83
N THR A 36 -12.81 -1.87 8.30
CA THR A 36 -13.23 -1.62 6.93
C THR A 36 -12.11 -2.06 5.98
N CYS A 37 -12.33 -3.14 5.24
CA CYS A 37 -11.46 -3.53 4.11
C CYS A 37 -11.72 -2.60 2.92
N SER A 38 -10.68 -2.37 2.12
CA SER A 38 -10.79 -1.62 0.87
C SER A 38 -10.09 -2.33 -0.29
N ASN A 39 -10.55 -2.07 -1.51
CA ASN A 39 -10.01 -2.66 -2.73
C ASN A 39 -9.74 -1.54 -3.76
N PRO A 40 -8.80 -0.60 -3.49
CA PRO A 40 -8.50 0.45 -4.43
C PRO A 40 -7.86 -0.10 -5.71
N ILE A 41 -8.05 0.63 -6.80
CA ILE A 41 -7.31 0.39 -8.04
C ILE A 41 -6.00 1.16 -7.94
N ASP A 42 -4.89 0.46 -8.06
CA ASP A 42 -3.57 1.07 -8.14
C ASP A 42 -3.49 1.98 -9.37
N TRP A 43 -3.32 3.26 -9.16
CA TRP A 43 -3.31 4.25 -10.26
C TRP A 43 -2.12 4.13 -11.20
N LYS A 44 -1.02 3.46 -10.79
CA LYS A 44 0.16 3.23 -11.64
C LYS A 44 0.05 1.92 -12.45
N THR A 45 -0.43 0.84 -11.84
CA THR A 45 -0.48 -0.50 -12.47
C THR A 45 -1.86 -0.90 -12.99
N GLY A 46 -2.94 -0.28 -12.49
CA GLY A 46 -4.32 -0.66 -12.78
C GLY A 46 -4.81 -1.91 -12.04
N ARG A 47 -3.97 -2.52 -11.18
CA ARG A 47 -4.34 -3.71 -10.38
C ARG A 47 -5.27 -3.33 -9.23
N THR A 48 -6.23 -4.19 -8.92
CA THR A 48 -7.01 -4.10 -7.67
C THR A 48 -6.17 -4.62 -6.50
N VAL A 49 -5.98 -3.77 -5.50
CA VAL A 49 -5.20 -4.06 -4.29
C VAL A 49 -6.12 -4.56 -3.18
N GLN A 50 -5.66 -5.48 -2.33
CA GLN A 50 -6.44 -6.06 -1.24
C GLN A 50 -5.94 -5.54 0.10
N LEU A 51 -6.64 -4.58 0.69
CA LEU A 51 -6.28 -3.96 1.97
C LEU A 51 -7.27 -4.37 3.04
N LEU A 52 -6.78 -4.98 4.12
CA LEU A 52 -7.58 -5.64 5.13
C LEU A 52 -7.95 -4.72 6.29
N SER A 53 -7.43 -3.48 6.30
CA SER A 53 -7.71 -2.48 7.31
C SER A 53 -7.55 -1.06 6.78
N GLN A 54 -8.15 -0.09 7.48
CA GLN A 54 -7.94 1.34 7.19
C GLN A 54 -6.47 1.78 7.36
N GLY A 55 -5.73 1.14 8.27
CA GLY A 55 -4.30 1.41 8.44
C GLY A 55 -3.49 0.96 7.25
N GLU A 56 -3.80 -0.23 6.69
CA GLU A 56 -3.18 -0.70 5.45
C GLU A 56 -3.54 0.19 4.26
N ASP A 57 -4.80 0.68 4.19
CA ASP A 57 -5.22 1.62 3.15
C ASP A 57 -4.38 2.91 3.20
N ALA A 58 -4.19 3.47 4.39
CA ALA A 58 -3.40 4.67 4.57
C ALA A 58 -1.92 4.45 4.23
N LEU A 59 -1.31 3.39 4.76
CA LEU A 59 0.09 3.07 4.51
C LEU A 59 0.34 2.78 3.02
N TRP A 60 -0.54 2.00 2.37
CA TRP A 60 -0.42 1.67 0.95
C TRP A 60 -0.45 2.93 0.07
N HIS A 61 -1.36 3.88 0.31
CA HIS A 61 -1.42 5.13 -0.44
C HIS A 61 -0.13 5.95 -0.30
N ILE A 62 0.43 6.03 0.91
CA ILE A 62 1.68 6.76 1.17
C ILE A 62 2.86 6.06 0.49
N LEU A 63 2.97 4.73 0.60
CA LEU A 63 4.01 3.97 -0.08
C LEU A 63 3.90 4.15 -1.60
N ARG A 64 2.68 4.04 -2.16
CA ARG A 64 2.47 4.16 -3.60
C ARG A 64 2.70 5.57 -4.13
N TRP A 65 2.56 6.57 -3.29
CA TRP A 65 2.87 7.97 -3.61
C TRP A 65 4.37 8.21 -3.85
N ASN A 66 5.23 7.42 -3.26
CA ASN A 66 6.68 7.47 -3.51
C ASN A 66 6.99 6.89 -4.90
N ASP A 67 7.67 7.69 -5.77
CA ASP A 67 8.01 7.27 -7.13
C ASP A 67 9.21 6.33 -7.20
N ASP A 68 10.02 6.24 -6.14
CA ASP A 68 11.09 5.27 -6.03
C ASP A 68 10.59 3.86 -5.74
N ILE A 69 9.32 3.72 -5.35
CA ILE A 69 8.68 2.42 -5.17
C ILE A 69 8.06 1.97 -6.49
N ILE A 70 8.61 0.90 -7.06
CA ILE A 70 8.17 0.33 -8.34
C ILE A 70 7.13 -0.78 -8.14
N ASP A 71 7.23 -1.58 -7.07
CA ASP A 71 6.31 -2.68 -6.78
C ASP A 71 5.89 -2.70 -5.31
N ILE A 72 4.62 -3.00 -5.05
CA ILE A 72 4.05 -3.20 -3.72
C ILE A 72 3.21 -4.47 -3.75
N ARG A 73 3.60 -5.44 -2.94
CA ARG A 73 2.94 -6.75 -2.81
C ARG A 73 2.32 -6.86 -1.43
N GLU A 74 1.02 -6.64 -1.35
CA GLU A 74 0.26 -6.75 -0.10
C GLU A 74 0.03 -8.20 0.29
N GLN A 75 -0.07 -8.46 1.59
CA GLN A 75 -0.33 -9.77 2.18
C GLN A 75 0.60 -10.86 1.61
N TYR A 76 1.91 -10.53 1.60
CA TYR A 76 2.94 -11.40 1.03
C TYR A 76 3.20 -12.61 1.95
N PRO A 77 3.06 -13.87 1.46
CA PRO A 77 3.22 -15.06 2.29
C PRO A 77 4.68 -15.36 2.57
N LEU A 78 4.99 -15.64 3.82
CA LEU A 78 6.30 -16.09 4.25
C LEU A 78 6.44 -17.60 4.01
N ASP A 79 7.65 -18.07 3.69
CA ASP A 79 7.91 -19.50 3.56
C ASP A 79 7.65 -20.23 4.88
N LEU A 80 6.75 -21.19 4.85
CA LEU A 80 6.28 -21.89 6.03
C LEU A 80 7.41 -22.69 6.69
N LYS A 81 8.30 -23.33 5.91
CA LYS A 81 9.40 -24.13 6.45
C LYS A 81 10.40 -23.24 7.19
N ARG A 82 10.71 -22.07 6.61
CA ARG A 82 11.62 -21.10 7.25
C ARG A 82 11.03 -20.52 8.53
N THR A 83 9.74 -20.17 8.54
CA THR A 83 9.11 -19.63 9.75
C THR A 83 9.01 -20.70 10.85
N PHE A 84 8.77 -21.98 10.52
CA PHE A 84 8.86 -23.08 11.49
C PHE A 84 10.28 -23.27 12.04
N LYS A 85 11.31 -23.19 11.18
CA LYS A 85 12.70 -23.27 11.59
C LYS A 85 13.04 -22.15 12.59
N ILE A 86 12.69 -20.90 12.27
CA ILE A 86 12.88 -19.75 13.17
C ILE A 86 12.15 -19.99 14.50
N ALA A 87 10.90 -20.42 14.46
CA ALA A 87 10.13 -20.70 15.67
C ALA A 87 10.83 -21.74 16.56
N GLY A 88 11.36 -22.82 15.98
CA GLY A 88 12.09 -23.87 16.70
C GLY A 88 13.42 -23.37 17.27
N GLU A 89 14.21 -22.61 16.52
CA GLU A 89 15.50 -22.06 16.96
C GLU A 89 15.36 -21.12 18.18
N TYR A 90 14.26 -20.38 18.27
CA TYR A 90 14.02 -19.41 19.35
C TYR A 90 13.02 -19.89 20.41
N GLY A 91 12.57 -21.14 20.36
CA GLY A 91 11.61 -21.69 21.32
C GLY A 91 10.24 -20.99 21.27
N ILE A 92 9.84 -20.43 20.13
CA ILE A 92 8.58 -19.73 19.93
C ILE A 92 7.57 -20.71 19.32
N GLN A 93 6.33 -20.68 19.82
CA GLN A 93 5.26 -21.45 19.20
C GLN A 93 4.87 -20.84 17.85
N HIS A 94 4.97 -21.60 16.75
CA HIS A 94 4.52 -21.15 15.45
C HIS A 94 3.00 -20.86 15.44
N PRO A 95 2.50 -19.79 14.75
CA PRO A 95 1.08 -19.38 14.80
C PRO A 95 0.10 -20.40 14.21
N GLY A 96 0.55 -21.35 13.43
CA GLY A 96 -0.32 -22.37 12.82
C GLY A 96 0.30 -23.06 11.63
N THR A 97 -0.54 -23.80 10.88
CA THR A 97 -0.14 -24.59 9.70
C THR A 97 -0.21 -23.82 8.39
N ASN A 98 -0.71 -22.59 8.41
CA ASN A 98 -0.73 -21.70 7.25
C ASN A 98 0.45 -20.72 7.28
N PRO A 99 0.94 -20.27 6.13
CA PRO A 99 1.93 -19.21 6.05
C PRO A 99 1.52 -17.96 6.84
N MET A 100 2.46 -17.38 7.59
CA MET A 100 2.36 -15.99 8.02
C MET A 100 2.43 -15.08 6.80
N THR A 101 1.89 -13.87 6.89
CA THR A 101 2.02 -12.86 5.84
C THR A 101 2.68 -11.61 6.40
N THR A 102 3.44 -10.93 5.55
CA THR A 102 3.87 -9.54 5.75
C THR A 102 2.82 -8.63 5.08
N ASP A 103 2.48 -7.52 5.73
CA ASP A 103 1.42 -6.64 5.22
C ASP A 103 1.81 -6.07 3.86
N PHE A 104 3.06 -5.58 3.68
CA PHE A 104 3.59 -5.15 2.39
C PHE A 104 5.04 -5.56 2.19
N LEU A 105 5.35 -6.15 1.04
CA LEU A 105 6.71 -6.28 0.54
C LEU A 105 6.88 -5.31 -0.64
N VAL A 106 7.79 -4.36 -0.47
CA VAL A 106 8.04 -3.26 -1.40
C VAL A 106 9.35 -3.49 -2.15
N THR A 107 9.38 -3.20 -3.44
CA THR A 107 10.61 -3.14 -4.24
C THR A 107 10.87 -1.70 -4.67
N MET A 108 12.05 -1.21 -4.32
CA MET A 108 12.54 0.12 -4.70
C MET A 108 13.15 0.09 -6.11
N ARG A 109 13.23 1.25 -6.76
CA ARG A 109 13.83 1.42 -8.09
C ARG A 109 15.29 0.94 -8.18
N ASN A 110 16.05 1.01 -7.07
CA ASN A 110 17.43 0.51 -6.98
C ASN A 110 17.50 -1.01 -6.74
N GLY A 111 16.37 -1.72 -6.72
CA GLY A 111 16.30 -3.16 -6.48
C GLY A 111 16.25 -3.55 -4.99
N GLN A 112 16.42 -2.61 -4.05
CA GLN A 112 16.27 -2.90 -2.63
C GLN A 112 14.84 -3.31 -2.31
N MET A 113 14.68 -4.32 -1.46
CA MET A 113 13.38 -4.73 -0.91
C MET A 113 13.23 -4.27 0.54
N ILE A 114 12.02 -3.87 0.91
CA ILE A 114 11.65 -3.49 2.27
C ILE A 114 10.34 -4.17 2.63
N ALA A 115 10.32 -4.86 3.75
CA ALA A 115 9.13 -5.49 4.31
C ALA A 115 8.51 -4.59 5.38
N TYR A 116 7.21 -4.31 5.27
CA TYR A 116 6.47 -3.49 6.21
C TYR A 116 5.43 -4.33 6.95
N SER A 117 5.47 -4.30 8.28
CA SER A 117 4.40 -4.80 9.14
C SER A 117 3.69 -3.63 9.80
N LEU A 118 2.36 -3.61 9.72
CA LEU A 118 1.54 -2.56 10.29
C LEU A 118 0.81 -3.05 11.54
N LYS A 119 0.81 -2.24 12.58
CA LYS A 119 0.06 -2.49 13.82
C LYS A 119 -0.79 -1.28 14.20
N PRO A 120 -1.89 -1.48 14.95
CA PRO A 120 -2.77 -0.38 15.35
C PRO A 120 -2.05 0.72 16.15
N SER A 121 -1.27 0.35 17.16
CA SER A 121 -0.50 1.25 18.03
C SER A 121 0.64 0.51 18.71
N LYS A 122 1.50 1.24 19.42
CA LYS A 122 2.60 0.66 20.22
C LYS A 122 2.11 -0.23 21.36
N ALA A 123 0.88 -0.05 21.84
CA ALA A 123 0.31 -0.88 22.91
C ALA A 123 0.25 -2.37 22.58
N VAL A 124 0.22 -2.76 21.29
CA VAL A 124 0.26 -4.18 20.90
C VAL A 124 1.59 -4.87 21.28
N LEU A 125 2.65 -4.11 21.58
CA LEU A 125 3.94 -4.65 22.01
C LEU A 125 3.93 -5.11 23.48
N GLU A 126 2.87 -4.84 24.22
CA GLU A 126 2.64 -5.40 25.56
C GLU A 126 2.14 -6.87 25.47
N ASP A 127 1.57 -7.27 24.33
CA ASP A 127 1.18 -8.66 24.11
C ASP A 127 2.35 -9.51 23.64
N LYS A 128 2.80 -10.41 24.52
CA LYS A 128 3.91 -11.34 24.25
C LYS A 128 3.73 -12.08 22.93
N ARG A 129 2.49 -12.52 22.63
CA ARG A 129 2.23 -13.31 21.43
C ARG A 129 2.39 -12.50 20.15
N THR A 130 2.00 -11.24 20.17
CA THR A 130 2.21 -10.30 19.06
C THR A 130 3.70 -10.03 18.85
N VAL A 131 4.46 -9.81 19.93
CA VAL A 131 5.91 -9.62 19.87
C VAL A 131 6.63 -10.84 19.29
N GLU A 132 6.26 -12.06 19.70
CA GLU A 132 6.80 -13.31 19.15
C GLU A 132 6.58 -13.43 17.64
N LYS A 133 5.37 -13.09 17.15
CA LYS A 133 5.05 -13.10 15.72
C LYS A 133 5.87 -12.06 14.96
N LEU A 134 5.96 -10.84 15.48
CA LEU A 134 6.77 -9.77 14.91
C LEU A 134 8.25 -10.13 14.86
N PHE A 135 8.75 -10.76 15.91
CA PHE A 135 10.12 -11.24 15.96
C PHE A 135 10.40 -12.28 14.85
N MET A 136 9.51 -13.27 14.69
CA MET A 136 9.63 -14.25 13.61
C MET A 136 9.60 -13.61 12.22
N GLU A 137 8.67 -12.67 12.00
CA GLU A 137 8.53 -11.93 10.75
C GLU A 137 9.80 -11.11 10.45
N LYS A 138 10.30 -10.34 11.43
CA LYS A 138 11.54 -9.57 11.32
C LYS A 138 12.74 -10.48 11.03
N THR A 139 12.91 -11.57 11.80
CA THR A 139 14.01 -12.51 11.61
C THR A 139 13.96 -13.13 10.22
N TYR A 140 12.78 -13.50 9.73
CA TYR A 140 12.60 -14.03 8.39
C TYR A 140 13.15 -13.09 7.31
N TRP A 141 12.85 -11.80 7.40
CA TRP A 141 13.29 -10.81 6.41
C TRP A 141 14.78 -10.45 6.55
N VAL A 142 15.21 -10.16 7.75
CA VAL A 142 16.60 -9.75 8.03
C VAL A 142 17.60 -10.83 7.61
N THR A 143 17.30 -12.10 7.86
CA THR A 143 18.16 -13.22 7.44
C THR A 143 18.24 -13.41 5.92
N GLN A 144 17.41 -12.73 5.16
CA GLN A 144 17.43 -12.69 3.69
C GLN A 144 17.99 -11.38 3.14
N GLY A 145 18.54 -10.50 3.99
CA GLY A 145 19.05 -9.20 3.59
C GLY A 145 17.97 -8.18 3.25
N VAL A 146 16.70 -8.44 3.64
CA VAL A 146 15.58 -7.52 3.42
C VAL A 146 15.38 -6.67 4.67
N GLU A 147 15.32 -5.34 4.49
CA GLU A 147 15.00 -4.42 5.57
C GLU A 147 13.58 -4.65 6.08
N PHE A 148 13.39 -4.67 7.41
CA PHE A 148 12.07 -4.82 8.03
C PHE A 148 11.68 -3.55 8.79
N LYS A 149 10.50 -3.01 8.48
CA LYS A 149 9.92 -1.82 9.13
C LYS A 149 8.60 -2.16 9.81
N LEU A 150 8.56 -1.90 11.12
CA LEU A 150 7.33 -1.93 11.90
C LEU A 150 6.73 -0.51 11.91
N ILE A 151 5.51 -0.37 11.40
CA ILE A 151 4.78 0.88 11.34
C ILE A 151 3.57 0.80 12.28
N PHE A 152 3.27 1.87 12.98
CA PHE A 152 2.04 1.99 13.75
C PHE A 152 1.05 2.92 13.04
N LYS A 153 -0.22 2.50 13.00
CA LYS A 153 -1.29 3.32 12.39
C LYS A 153 -1.35 4.73 13.01
N THR A 154 -1.06 4.82 14.32
CA THR A 154 -1.01 6.11 15.03
C THR A 154 0.06 7.08 14.53
N ASP A 155 1.11 6.56 13.89
CA ASP A 155 2.23 7.35 13.41
C ASP A 155 2.09 7.75 11.93
N ILE A 156 1.01 7.31 11.28
CA ILE A 156 0.74 7.63 9.86
C ILE A 156 0.27 9.09 9.75
N ASN A 157 0.90 9.84 8.85
CA ASN A 157 0.46 11.20 8.52
C ASN A 157 -0.89 11.16 7.77
N THR A 158 -1.97 11.45 8.50
CA THR A 158 -3.34 11.43 7.95
C THR A 158 -3.60 12.58 6.98
N ILE A 159 -2.88 13.70 7.10
CA ILE A 159 -2.98 14.82 6.15
C ILE A 159 -2.45 14.37 4.79
N LEU A 160 -1.22 13.83 4.76
CA LEU A 160 -0.63 13.27 3.54
C LEU A 160 -1.55 12.23 2.89
N TYR A 161 -2.02 11.28 3.68
CA TYR A 161 -2.94 10.25 3.20
C TYR A 161 -4.20 10.82 2.55
N ASN A 162 -4.87 11.76 3.22
CA ASN A 162 -6.10 12.38 2.72
C ASN A 162 -5.85 13.22 1.45
N ASN A 163 -4.74 13.95 1.40
CA ASN A 163 -4.33 14.72 0.24
C ASN A 163 -4.05 13.81 -0.97
N ILE A 164 -3.34 12.69 -0.76
CA ILE A 164 -3.12 11.70 -1.82
C ILE A 164 -4.46 11.16 -2.34
N ARG A 165 -5.36 10.73 -1.46
CA ARG A 165 -6.70 10.23 -1.86
C ARG A 165 -7.55 11.26 -2.60
N LEU A 166 -7.36 12.54 -2.31
CA LEU A 166 -8.06 13.63 -3.00
C LEU A 166 -7.61 13.75 -4.47
N VAL A 167 -6.34 13.49 -4.76
CA VAL A 167 -5.75 13.78 -6.07
C VAL A 167 -5.58 12.55 -6.96
N VAL A 168 -5.26 11.36 -6.43
CA VAL A 168 -4.97 10.16 -7.23
C VAL A 168 -6.11 9.67 -8.13
N PRO A 169 -7.41 9.91 -7.87
CA PRO A 169 -8.47 9.60 -8.83
C PRO A 169 -8.30 10.31 -10.16
N TYR A 170 -7.56 11.42 -10.18
CA TYR A 170 -7.29 12.23 -11.38
C TYR A 170 -5.90 11.98 -11.98
N TYR A 171 -5.21 10.89 -11.56
CA TYR A 171 -3.90 10.55 -12.10
C TYR A 171 -3.92 10.36 -13.63
N LYS A 172 -4.97 9.76 -14.15
CA LYS A 172 -5.18 9.58 -15.59
C LYS A 172 -5.94 10.79 -16.18
N ALA A 173 -5.47 11.29 -17.33
CA ALA A 173 -5.99 12.50 -17.97
C ALA A 173 -7.47 12.38 -18.39
N GLU A 174 -7.96 11.19 -18.69
CA GLU A 174 -9.35 10.92 -19.04
C GLU A 174 -10.38 11.22 -17.92
N LYS A 175 -9.89 11.40 -16.69
CA LYS A 175 -10.72 11.80 -15.54
C LYS A 175 -10.80 13.30 -15.32
N VAL A 176 -10.18 14.07 -16.21
CA VAL A 176 -10.05 15.54 -16.07
C VAL A 176 -11.10 16.25 -16.92
N HIS A 177 -12.02 16.98 -16.26
CA HIS A 177 -13.16 17.61 -16.92
C HIS A 177 -13.28 19.13 -16.64
N ASP A 178 -12.71 19.62 -15.54
CA ASP A 178 -12.78 21.01 -15.10
C ASP A 178 -11.45 21.47 -14.47
N ASP A 179 -11.32 22.76 -14.10
CA ASP A 179 -10.10 23.29 -13.50
C ASP A 179 -9.73 22.64 -12.16
N ALA A 180 -10.74 22.21 -11.39
CA ALA A 180 -10.49 21.53 -10.12
C ALA A 180 -9.89 20.13 -10.35
N SER A 181 -10.30 19.46 -11.40
CA SER A 181 -9.73 18.17 -11.80
C SER A 181 -8.38 18.33 -12.50
N VAL A 182 -8.15 19.42 -13.27
CA VAL A 182 -6.84 19.74 -13.84
C VAL A 182 -5.80 19.93 -12.73
N ILE A 183 -6.08 20.78 -11.73
CA ILE A 183 -5.12 21.01 -10.64
C ILE A 183 -4.82 19.71 -9.86
N LYS A 184 -5.83 18.88 -9.59
CA LYS A 184 -5.63 17.58 -8.94
C LYS A 184 -4.79 16.64 -9.81
N HIS A 185 -4.97 16.64 -11.12
CA HIS A 185 -4.15 15.87 -12.07
C HIS A 185 -2.70 16.34 -12.07
N LEU A 186 -2.48 17.66 -12.11
CA LEU A 186 -1.11 18.22 -12.06
C LEU A 186 -0.40 17.86 -10.76
N ILE A 187 -1.11 17.85 -9.63
CA ILE A 187 -0.57 17.38 -8.35
C ILE A 187 -0.33 15.86 -8.37
N ALA A 188 -1.32 15.07 -8.80
CA ALA A 188 -1.22 13.61 -8.82
C ALA A 188 -0.07 13.11 -9.69
N THR A 189 0.22 13.83 -10.78
CA THR A 189 1.33 13.55 -11.72
C THR A 189 2.62 14.30 -11.36
N LYS A 190 2.65 15.00 -10.21
CA LYS A 190 3.81 15.75 -9.70
C LYS A 190 4.38 16.79 -10.68
N ARG A 191 3.53 17.37 -11.51
CA ARG A 191 3.90 18.43 -12.45
C ARG A 191 4.01 19.80 -11.80
N ILE A 192 3.37 19.96 -10.64
CA ILE A 192 3.49 21.13 -9.77
C ILE A 192 3.95 20.69 -8.38
N PRO A 193 4.88 21.42 -7.75
CA PRO A 193 5.34 21.14 -6.39
C PRO A 193 4.31 21.64 -5.39
N ILE A 194 3.78 20.74 -4.55
CA ILE A 194 2.82 21.07 -3.49
C ILE A 194 3.24 20.35 -2.22
N ASP A 195 3.17 21.07 -1.09
CA ASP A 195 3.27 20.44 0.22
C ASP A 195 2.02 19.58 0.48
N MET A 196 2.23 18.28 0.54
CA MET A 196 1.18 17.30 0.77
C MET A 196 1.06 16.90 2.24
N GLU A 197 1.98 17.32 3.11
CA GLU A 197 2.15 16.75 4.45
C GLU A 197 1.67 17.65 5.57
N SER A 198 1.79 18.98 5.40
CA SER A 198 1.59 19.93 6.49
C SER A 198 0.15 20.39 6.68
N ALA A 199 -0.66 20.43 5.60
CA ALA A 199 -2.05 20.90 5.66
C ALA A 199 -2.94 20.22 4.60
N PRO A 200 -4.28 20.16 4.84
CA PRO A 200 -5.24 19.74 3.82
C PRO A 200 -5.21 20.66 2.59
N LEU A 201 -5.22 20.08 1.39
CA LEU A 201 -5.20 20.83 0.14
C LEU A 201 -6.47 21.67 -0.02
N LYS A 202 -6.29 22.97 -0.25
CA LYS A 202 -7.36 23.93 -0.55
C LYS A 202 -7.45 24.14 -2.08
N VAL A 203 -8.08 23.18 -2.78
CA VAL A 203 -8.16 23.15 -4.25
C VAL A 203 -8.60 24.47 -4.86
N ARG A 204 -9.52 25.22 -4.19
CA ARG A 204 -9.98 26.54 -4.67
C ARG A 204 -8.83 27.56 -4.72
N LEU A 205 -7.98 27.60 -3.71
CA LEU A 205 -6.83 28.52 -3.66
C LEU A 205 -5.75 28.10 -4.68
N LEU A 206 -5.48 26.81 -4.76
CA LEU A 206 -4.52 26.27 -5.72
C LEU A 206 -4.92 26.54 -7.18
N LYS A 207 -6.22 26.55 -7.50
CA LYS A 207 -6.70 26.97 -8.84
C LYS A 207 -6.31 28.40 -9.19
N GLN A 208 -6.35 29.31 -8.23
CA GLN A 208 -5.96 30.71 -8.43
C GLN A 208 -4.44 30.85 -8.56
N GLU A 209 -3.70 30.13 -7.71
CA GLU A 209 -2.24 30.15 -7.70
C GLU A 209 -1.63 29.58 -9.00
N TYR A 210 -2.21 28.49 -9.53
CA TYR A 210 -1.70 27.74 -10.70
C TYR A 210 -2.57 27.92 -11.94
N GLU A 211 -3.18 29.10 -12.14
CA GLU A 211 -4.06 29.39 -13.28
C GLU A 211 -3.32 29.25 -14.62
N LYS A 212 -2.05 29.63 -14.70
CA LYS A 212 -1.22 29.51 -15.91
C LYS A 212 -0.98 28.05 -16.30
N GLU A 213 -0.65 27.20 -15.34
CA GLU A 213 -0.41 25.76 -15.53
C GLU A 213 -1.69 25.05 -15.97
N ILE A 214 -2.83 25.44 -15.44
CA ILE A 214 -4.15 24.93 -15.85
C ILE A 214 -4.43 25.30 -17.32
N ALA A 215 -4.21 26.57 -17.69
CA ALA A 215 -4.40 27.03 -19.06
C ALA A 215 -3.47 26.31 -20.06
N LEU A 216 -2.19 26.14 -19.70
CA LEU A 216 -1.22 25.39 -20.51
C LEU A 216 -1.62 23.92 -20.67
N TRP A 217 -2.10 23.27 -19.59
CA TRP A 217 -2.57 21.90 -19.66
C TRP A 217 -3.75 21.78 -20.61
N ARG A 218 -4.73 22.66 -20.52
CA ARG A 218 -5.92 22.70 -21.40
C ARG A 218 -5.53 22.88 -22.86
N GLN A 219 -4.64 23.82 -23.16
CA GLN A 219 -4.17 24.06 -24.52
C GLN A 219 -3.54 22.81 -25.13
N ARG A 220 -2.72 22.07 -24.37
CA ARG A 220 -2.05 20.84 -24.83
C ARG A 220 -3.01 19.66 -24.97
N ASN A 221 -4.12 19.65 -24.25
CA ASN A 221 -5.08 18.55 -24.19
C ASN A 221 -6.46 18.93 -24.77
N SER A 222 -6.55 20.02 -25.54
CA SER A 222 -7.81 20.48 -26.13
C SER A 222 -8.54 19.43 -26.99
N LYS A 223 -7.80 18.44 -27.53
CA LYS A 223 -8.38 17.30 -28.27
C LYS A 223 -9.02 16.24 -27.37
N LEU A 224 -8.77 16.23 -26.06
CA LEU A 224 -9.39 15.28 -25.11
C LEU A 224 -10.74 15.77 -24.57
N ALA A 225 -11.08 17.04 -24.77
CA ALA A 225 -12.31 17.67 -24.27
C ALA A 225 -13.47 17.62 -25.27
N THR A 226 -13.34 16.94 -26.41
CA THR A 226 -14.33 16.92 -27.51
C THR A 226 -15.04 15.55 -27.65
N PHE A 227 -15.09 14.74 -26.59
CA PHE A 227 -15.86 13.48 -26.58
C PHE A 227 -16.75 13.40 -25.37
#